data_a59989bc743c555dc630157a7e04cd04
#
_entry.id   a59989bc743c555dc630157a7e04cd04
#
_cell.length_a   1.000
_cell.length_b   1.000
_cell.length_c   1.000
_cell.angle_alpha   90.00
_cell.angle_beta   90.00
_cell.angle_gamma   90.00
#
_symmetry.space_group_name_H-M   'P 1'
#
loop_
_entity.id
_entity.type
_entity.pdbx_description
1 polymer ?
#
loop_
_entity_poly.entity_id
_entity_poly.type
_entity_poly.pdbx_seq_one_letter_code
_entity_poly.pdbx_strand_id
1 'polypeptide(L)'
;DPRFWRTAKSLHRMDHVDEPDPVSVQIAGTVPEVMAEAARYNVDHGAQLIDINMGCPAKKVCNAWAGSALMREPQLVARIVDAVVKAVDVPVTLKIRTGWDADNRNAPEIARIAQDAGIAALAVHGRTRDQQYAGVAEYATIAAIKAVLRIPVVANGDIDSPPKARQVLAQTGCDGLLIGRAAQGRPWIFR
;
A
#
# COMPACT_ATOMS: atom_id res chain seq x y z
N ASP A 1 4.28 -16.98 4.10
CA ASP A 1 4.38 -18.33 4.70
C ASP A 1 5.85 -18.74 4.76
N PRO A 2 6.39 -19.08 5.94
CA PRO A 2 7.79 -19.44 6.16
C PRO A 2 8.32 -20.55 5.23
N ARG A 3 7.45 -21.44 4.77
CA ARG A 3 7.79 -22.52 3.84
C ARG A 3 8.33 -22.03 2.49
N PHE A 4 7.98 -20.82 2.08
CA PHE A 4 8.38 -20.24 0.80
C PHE A 4 9.55 -19.26 0.90
N TRP A 5 9.96 -18.84 2.11
CA TRP A 5 11.02 -17.85 2.29
C TRP A 5 12.40 -18.33 1.89
N ARG A 6 12.62 -19.65 1.88
CA ARG A 6 13.91 -20.29 1.53
C ARG A 6 14.04 -20.69 0.07
N THR A 7 13.07 -20.34 -0.79
CA THR A 7 13.22 -20.59 -2.23
C THR A 7 14.21 -19.59 -2.83
N ALA A 8 14.99 -20.01 -3.85
CA ALA A 8 15.94 -19.13 -4.54
C ALA A 8 15.26 -17.83 -5.03
N LYS A 9 14.01 -17.92 -5.51
CA LYS A 9 13.22 -16.76 -5.94
C LYS A 9 12.85 -15.81 -4.80
N SER A 10 12.57 -16.34 -3.62
CA SER A 10 12.28 -15.52 -2.44
C SER A 10 13.54 -14.86 -1.90
N LEU A 11 14.63 -15.60 -1.82
CA LEU A 11 15.93 -15.07 -1.39
C LEU A 11 16.38 -13.91 -2.29
N HIS A 12 16.31 -14.09 -3.62
CA HIS A 12 16.65 -13.02 -4.57
C HIS A 12 15.75 -11.76 -4.43
N ARG A 13 14.49 -11.92 -4.03
CA ARG A 13 13.57 -10.78 -3.80
C ARG A 13 13.74 -10.11 -2.44
N MET A 14 14.42 -10.74 -1.53
CA MET A 14 14.73 -10.24 -0.19
C MET A 14 16.17 -9.75 -0.06
N ASP A 15 16.93 -9.84 -1.15
CA ASP A 15 18.30 -9.33 -1.22
C ASP A 15 18.23 -7.81 -1.43
N HIS A 16 18.71 -7.08 -0.45
CA HIS A 16 18.76 -5.61 -0.40
C HIS A 16 20.19 -5.10 -0.37
N VAL A 17 21.17 -5.97 -0.68
CA VAL A 17 22.57 -5.56 -0.73
C VAL A 17 22.74 -4.47 -1.76
N ASP A 18 23.41 -3.38 -1.36
CA ASP A 18 23.64 -2.18 -2.17
C ASP A 18 22.39 -1.33 -2.52
N GLU A 19 21.21 -1.60 -1.93
CA GLU A 19 20.08 -0.67 -2.03
C GLU A 19 20.30 0.57 -1.14
N PRO A 20 20.02 1.78 -1.64
CA PRO A 20 20.14 2.99 -0.82
C PRO A 20 19.03 3.05 0.24
N ASP A 21 19.37 3.52 1.43
CA ASP A 21 18.42 3.78 2.49
C ASP A 21 17.38 4.86 2.11
N PRO A 22 16.14 4.77 2.63
CA PRO A 22 15.60 3.71 3.46
C PRO A 22 15.08 2.51 2.64
N VAL A 23 15.42 1.28 3.08
CA VAL A 23 14.90 0.05 2.46
C VAL A 23 13.46 -0.19 2.92
N SER A 24 12.53 -0.15 1.96
CA SER A 24 11.11 -0.41 2.18
C SER A 24 10.71 -1.79 1.61
N VAL A 25 10.19 -2.66 2.47
CA VAL A 25 9.76 -4.00 2.05
C VAL A 25 8.24 -4.10 2.08
N GLN A 26 7.65 -4.49 0.93
CA GLN A 26 6.21 -4.72 0.84
C GLN A 26 5.86 -6.17 1.12
N ILE A 27 4.94 -6.38 2.06
CA ILE A 27 4.38 -7.69 2.42
C ILE A 27 2.91 -7.80 2.03
N ALA A 28 2.45 -9.03 1.75
CA ALA A 28 1.06 -9.32 1.43
C ALA A 28 0.65 -10.68 2.00
N GLY A 29 -0.54 -10.76 2.55
CA GLY A 29 -1.10 -11.98 3.13
C GLY A 29 -2.47 -11.70 3.76
N THR A 30 -3.04 -12.73 4.43
CA THR A 30 -4.39 -12.69 5.01
C THR A 30 -4.44 -13.14 6.46
N VAL A 31 -3.38 -13.76 6.97
CA VAL A 31 -3.32 -14.28 8.33
C VAL A 31 -2.49 -13.31 9.18
N PRO A 32 -3.07 -12.64 10.18
CA PRO A 32 -2.40 -11.61 10.98
C PRO A 32 -1.06 -12.06 11.57
N GLU A 33 -1.01 -13.27 12.12
CA GLU A 33 0.17 -13.82 12.77
C GLU A 33 1.31 -14.06 11.76
N VAL A 34 0.97 -14.57 10.57
CA VAL A 34 1.94 -14.79 9.48
C VAL A 34 2.44 -13.46 8.91
N MET A 35 1.57 -12.46 8.84
CA MET A 35 1.96 -11.11 8.41
C MET A 35 2.91 -10.45 9.42
N ALA A 36 2.64 -10.58 10.71
CA ALA A 36 3.50 -10.12 11.80
C ALA A 36 4.88 -10.82 11.76
N GLU A 37 4.90 -12.14 11.56
CA GLU A 37 6.14 -12.91 11.43
C GLU A 37 6.94 -12.46 10.18
N ALA A 38 6.25 -12.25 9.04
CA ALA A 38 6.89 -11.74 7.84
C ALA A 38 7.49 -10.33 8.04
N ALA A 39 6.82 -9.46 8.78
CA ALA A 39 7.32 -8.14 9.10
C ALA A 39 8.61 -8.23 9.93
N ARG A 40 8.60 -8.98 11.04
CA ARG A 40 9.80 -9.20 11.87
C ARG A 40 10.97 -9.75 11.05
N TYR A 41 10.70 -10.80 10.28
CA TYR A 41 11.73 -11.41 9.43
C TYR A 41 12.40 -10.41 8.50
N ASN A 42 11.64 -9.54 7.83
CA ASN A 42 12.21 -8.54 6.93
C ASN A 42 12.96 -7.43 7.68
N VAL A 43 12.50 -7.01 8.86
CA VAL A 43 13.22 -6.06 9.72
C VAL A 43 14.56 -6.63 10.19
N ASP A 44 14.58 -7.90 10.62
CA ASP A 44 15.81 -8.62 11.00
C ASP A 44 16.82 -8.74 9.83
N HIS A 45 16.34 -8.59 8.59
CA HIS A 45 17.15 -8.60 7.36
C HIS A 45 17.36 -7.22 6.75
N GLY A 46 17.18 -6.15 7.53
CA GLY A 46 17.55 -4.80 7.16
C GLY A 46 16.43 -3.92 6.61
N ALA A 47 15.18 -4.36 6.59
CA ALA A 47 14.06 -3.48 6.24
C ALA A 47 13.89 -2.37 7.27
N GLN A 48 13.85 -1.13 6.80
CA GLN A 48 13.69 0.08 7.62
C GLN A 48 12.25 0.62 7.57
N LEU A 49 11.43 0.04 6.68
CA LEU A 49 10.01 0.32 6.55
C LEU A 49 9.29 -0.94 6.06
N ILE A 50 8.13 -1.24 6.64
CA ILE A 50 7.24 -2.30 6.16
C ILE A 50 6.02 -1.68 5.51
N ASP A 51 5.74 -2.04 4.25
CA ASP A 51 4.52 -1.63 3.54
C ASP A 51 3.55 -2.81 3.39
N ILE A 52 2.30 -2.63 3.83
CA ILE A 52 1.27 -3.66 3.70
C ILE A 52 0.51 -3.46 2.39
N ASN A 53 0.47 -4.49 1.54
CA ASN A 53 -0.28 -4.45 0.29
C ASN A 53 -1.74 -4.88 0.48
N MET A 54 -2.66 -3.92 0.40
CA MET A 54 -4.11 -4.15 0.30
C MET A 54 -4.70 -3.49 -0.97
N GLY A 55 -3.89 -3.33 -2.02
CA GLY A 55 -4.30 -2.70 -3.28
C GLY A 55 -4.13 -3.56 -4.53
N CYS A 56 -3.45 -4.71 -4.47
CA CYS A 56 -3.22 -5.57 -5.63
C CYS A 56 -4.55 -6.15 -6.18
N PRO A 57 -4.91 -5.88 -7.47
CA PRO A 57 -6.17 -6.35 -8.05
C PRO A 57 -6.04 -7.71 -8.75
N ALA A 58 -4.85 -8.31 -8.77
CA ALA A 58 -4.56 -9.53 -9.50
C ALA A 58 -5.45 -10.69 -9.02
N LYS A 59 -6.10 -11.40 -9.95
CA LYS A 59 -7.00 -12.53 -9.65
C LYS A 59 -6.34 -13.56 -8.71
N LYS A 60 -5.08 -13.94 -8.97
CA LYS A 60 -4.35 -14.89 -8.12
C LYS A 60 -4.22 -14.42 -6.68
N VAL A 61 -4.00 -13.13 -6.45
CA VAL A 61 -3.88 -12.52 -5.11
C VAL A 61 -5.25 -12.41 -4.45
N CYS A 62 -6.25 -11.91 -5.18
CA CYS A 62 -7.62 -11.78 -4.67
C CYS A 62 -8.28 -13.14 -4.39
N ASN A 63 -8.00 -14.18 -5.19
CA ASN A 63 -8.50 -15.53 -4.94
C ASN A 63 -7.92 -16.15 -3.65
N ALA A 64 -6.74 -15.70 -3.23
CA ALA A 64 -6.16 -16.02 -1.92
C ALA A 64 -6.63 -15.06 -0.81
N TRP A 65 -7.68 -14.27 -1.05
CA TRP A 65 -8.23 -13.24 -0.15
C TRP A 65 -7.22 -12.15 0.27
N ALA A 66 -6.09 -12.03 -0.44
CA ALA A 66 -5.05 -11.02 -0.18
C ALA A 66 -5.19 -9.80 -1.10
N GLY A 67 -4.36 -8.79 -0.87
CA GLY A 67 -4.38 -7.55 -1.65
C GLY A 67 -5.71 -6.80 -1.50
N SER A 68 -6.30 -6.34 -2.60
CA SER A 68 -7.53 -5.55 -2.55
C SER A 68 -8.79 -6.31 -2.10
N ALA A 69 -8.75 -7.65 -2.06
CA ALA A 69 -9.86 -8.45 -1.52
C ALA A 69 -10.06 -8.21 -0.02
N LEU A 70 -9.00 -7.90 0.71
CA LEU A 70 -9.05 -7.57 2.15
C LEU A 70 -9.92 -6.36 2.46
N MET A 71 -10.06 -5.41 1.54
CA MET A 71 -10.91 -4.23 1.75
C MET A 71 -12.39 -4.58 1.95
N ARG A 72 -12.82 -5.79 1.57
CA ARG A 72 -14.19 -6.29 1.83
C ARG A 72 -14.42 -6.74 3.27
N GLU A 73 -13.35 -6.87 4.05
CA GLU A 73 -13.34 -7.40 5.42
C GLU A 73 -12.64 -6.43 6.39
N PRO A 74 -13.27 -5.27 6.73
CA PRO A 74 -12.65 -4.24 7.57
C PRO A 74 -12.14 -4.78 8.91
N GLN A 75 -12.84 -5.75 9.52
CA GLN A 75 -12.42 -6.40 10.76
C GLN A 75 -11.13 -7.21 10.61
N LEU A 76 -10.92 -7.84 9.46
CA LEU A 76 -9.69 -8.56 9.15
C LEU A 76 -8.54 -7.58 8.87
N VAL A 77 -8.84 -6.48 8.17
CA VAL A 77 -7.87 -5.38 7.98
C VAL A 77 -7.37 -4.87 9.33
N ALA A 78 -8.28 -4.55 10.26
CA ALA A 78 -7.92 -4.10 11.60
C ALA A 78 -6.95 -5.07 12.31
N ARG A 79 -7.27 -6.38 12.29
CA ARG A 79 -6.43 -7.40 12.92
C ARG A 79 -5.05 -7.54 12.27
N ILE A 80 -4.99 -7.50 10.93
CA ILE A 80 -3.72 -7.60 10.20
C ILE A 80 -2.84 -6.39 10.51
N VAL A 81 -3.39 -5.18 10.41
CA VAL A 81 -2.64 -3.95 10.63
C VAL A 81 -2.14 -3.87 12.08
N ASP A 82 -3.00 -4.13 13.05
CA ASP A 82 -2.64 -4.15 14.47
C ASP A 82 -1.52 -5.18 14.77
N ALA A 83 -1.63 -6.39 14.22
CA ALA A 83 -0.63 -7.43 14.39
C ALA A 83 0.74 -7.04 13.81
N VAL A 84 0.76 -6.41 12.62
CA VAL A 84 2.00 -6.00 11.97
C VAL A 84 2.61 -4.80 12.69
N VAL A 85 1.82 -3.78 13.04
CA VAL A 85 2.33 -2.58 13.75
C VAL A 85 2.93 -2.95 15.09
N LYS A 86 2.30 -3.85 15.84
CA LYS A 86 2.83 -4.33 17.13
C LYS A 86 4.05 -5.24 17.03
N ALA A 87 4.30 -5.78 15.87
CA ALA A 87 5.38 -6.77 15.67
C ALA A 87 6.76 -6.15 15.41
N VAL A 88 6.85 -4.88 15.03
CA VAL A 88 8.08 -4.21 14.60
C VAL A 88 8.18 -2.79 15.15
N ASP A 89 9.41 -2.30 15.33
CA ASP A 89 9.68 -0.94 15.79
C ASP A 89 9.90 0.05 14.62
N VAL A 90 9.96 -0.45 13.37
CA VAL A 90 10.08 0.40 12.18
C VAL A 90 8.70 0.92 11.74
N PRO A 91 8.63 2.04 11.00
CA PRO A 91 7.36 2.53 10.46
C PRO A 91 6.66 1.48 9.60
N VAL A 92 5.35 1.34 9.79
CA VAL A 92 4.49 0.50 8.95
C VAL A 92 3.58 1.38 8.12
N THR A 93 3.55 1.17 6.81
CA THR A 93 2.68 1.87 5.87
C THR A 93 1.66 0.91 5.26
N LEU A 94 0.59 1.47 4.69
CA LEU A 94 -0.46 0.69 4.06
C LEU A 94 -0.75 1.24 2.66
N LYS A 95 -0.87 0.35 1.67
CA LYS A 95 -1.31 0.72 0.33
C LYS A 95 -2.64 0.08 -0.03
N ILE A 96 -3.64 0.93 -0.36
CA ILE A 96 -5.01 0.52 -0.68
C ILE A 96 -5.48 1.03 -2.04
N ARG A 97 -6.69 0.63 -2.44
CA ARG A 97 -7.51 1.23 -3.50
C ARG A 97 -8.70 1.98 -2.92
N THR A 98 -9.55 2.59 -3.77
CA THR A 98 -10.76 3.31 -3.31
C THR A 98 -11.88 2.37 -2.84
N GLY A 99 -11.82 1.10 -3.22
CA GLY A 99 -12.78 0.06 -2.85
C GLY A 99 -12.68 -1.18 -3.73
N TRP A 100 -13.62 -2.10 -3.53
CA TRP A 100 -13.73 -3.32 -4.34
C TRP A 100 -14.28 -3.02 -5.74
N ASP A 101 -15.38 -2.28 -5.80
CA ASP A 101 -16.09 -1.84 -7.01
C ASP A 101 -16.76 -0.48 -6.77
N ALA A 102 -17.56 -0.02 -7.73
CA ALA A 102 -18.21 1.29 -7.68
C ALA A 102 -19.17 1.44 -6.50
N ASP A 103 -19.86 0.36 -6.12
CA ASP A 103 -20.86 0.36 -5.04
C ASP A 103 -20.22 0.12 -3.66
N ASN A 104 -19.01 -0.41 -3.63
CA ASN A 104 -18.28 -0.79 -2.42
C ASN A 104 -16.97 0.01 -2.29
N ARG A 105 -17.08 1.34 -2.20
CA ARG A 105 -15.98 2.29 -2.01
C ARG A 105 -15.80 2.62 -0.53
N ASN A 106 -15.11 1.75 0.20
CA ASN A 106 -14.94 1.88 1.65
C ASN A 106 -13.54 2.34 2.07
N ALA A 107 -12.73 2.88 1.16
CA ALA A 107 -11.40 3.37 1.50
C ALA A 107 -11.35 4.35 2.69
N PRO A 108 -12.32 5.29 2.90
CA PRO A 108 -12.31 6.15 4.07
C PRO A 108 -12.46 5.39 5.41
N GLU A 109 -13.23 4.30 5.44
CA GLU A 109 -13.36 3.41 6.59
C GLU A 109 -12.04 2.69 6.88
N ILE A 110 -11.47 2.05 5.86
CA ILE A 110 -10.18 1.35 5.96
C ILE A 110 -9.06 2.32 6.40
N ALA A 111 -9.08 3.54 5.90
CA ALA A 111 -8.11 4.57 6.24
C ALA A 111 -8.14 4.96 7.74
N ARG A 112 -9.35 5.09 8.33
CA ARG A 112 -9.50 5.33 9.77
C ARG A 112 -9.01 4.14 10.59
N ILE A 113 -9.42 2.93 10.23
CA ILE A 113 -8.95 1.70 10.87
C ILE A 113 -7.41 1.64 10.87
N ALA A 114 -6.79 1.95 9.73
CA ALA A 114 -5.35 1.93 9.60
C ALA A 114 -4.66 2.97 10.50
N GLN A 115 -5.16 4.21 10.52
CA GLN A 115 -4.63 5.26 11.40
C GLN A 115 -4.76 4.87 12.88
N ASP A 116 -5.94 4.37 13.29
CA ASP A 116 -6.22 4.02 14.68
C ASP A 116 -5.36 2.83 15.14
N ALA A 117 -4.97 1.95 14.23
CA ALA A 117 -4.04 0.85 14.47
C ALA A 117 -2.55 1.26 14.44
N GLY A 118 -2.22 2.54 14.13
CA GLY A 118 -0.85 3.06 14.21
C GLY A 118 -0.05 3.01 12.91
N ILE A 119 -0.71 2.95 11.75
CA ILE A 119 -0.04 3.09 10.44
C ILE A 119 0.62 4.47 10.33
N ALA A 120 1.88 4.51 9.89
CA ALA A 120 2.67 5.72 9.76
C ALA A 120 2.31 6.57 8.53
N ALA A 121 1.87 5.95 7.43
CA ALA A 121 1.41 6.65 6.23
C ALA A 121 0.50 5.74 5.40
N LEU A 122 -0.40 6.35 4.61
CA LEU A 122 -1.35 5.64 3.76
C LEU A 122 -1.17 6.06 2.29
N ALA A 123 -0.97 5.08 1.39
CA ALA A 123 -1.01 5.33 -0.05
C ALA A 123 -2.32 4.81 -0.66
N VAL A 124 -3.00 5.68 -1.45
CA VAL A 124 -4.31 5.36 -2.02
C VAL A 124 -4.25 5.46 -3.55
N HIS A 125 -4.55 4.34 -4.23
CA HIS A 125 -4.73 4.34 -5.68
C HIS A 125 -6.17 4.76 -6.01
N GLY A 126 -6.33 5.81 -6.81
CA GLY A 126 -7.61 6.41 -7.21
C GLY A 126 -8.47 5.54 -8.15
N ARG A 127 -8.44 4.23 -8.01
CA ARG A 127 -9.28 3.25 -8.71
C ARG A 127 -9.79 2.19 -7.76
N THR A 128 -10.95 1.63 -8.05
CA THR A 128 -11.45 0.41 -7.41
C THR A 128 -10.71 -0.83 -7.94
N ARG A 129 -10.90 -1.97 -7.28
CA ARG A 129 -10.26 -3.24 -7.68
C ARG A 129 -10.74 -3.71 -9.06
N ASP A 130 -12.03 -3.62 -9.34
CA ASP A 130 -12.64 -4.09 -10.60
C ASP A 130 -12.17 -3.27 -11.80
N GLN A 131 -11.93 -1.97 -11.63
CA GLN A 131 -11.32 -1.11 -12.66
C GLN A 131 -9.92 -1.56 -13.05
N GLN A 132 -9.17 -2.21 -12.16
CA GLN A 132 -7.76 -2.57 -12.37
C GLN A 132 -6.92 -1.35 -12.83
N TYR A 133 -6.78 -1.16 -14.14
CA TYR A 133 -6.10 -0.02 -14.78
C TYR A 133 -6.96 0.66 -15.84
N ALA A 134 -8.21 0.22 -16.02
CA ALA A 134 -9.15 0.82 -16.98
C ALA A 134 -9.69 2.16 -16.45
N GLY A 135 -10.19 2.97 -17.38
CA GLY A 135 -10.74 4.29 -17.07
C GLY A 135 -9.68 5.27 -16.55
N VAL A 136 -10.10 6.23 -15.76
CA VAL A 136 -9.28 7.30 -15.18
C VAL A 136 -9.26 7.15 -13.67
N ALA A 137 -8.10 7.40 -13.04
CA ALA A 137 -8.01 7.49 -11.58
C ALA A 137 -8.77 8.71 -11.08
N GLU A 138 -9.61 8.54 -10.08
CA GLU A 138 -10.30 9.62 -9.39
C GLU A 138 -9.56 10.03 -8.13
N TYR A 139 -9.66 11.28 -7.76
CA TYR A 139 -8.92 11.85 -6.64
C TYR A 139 -9.84 12.37 -5.51
N ALA A 140 -11.14 12.38 -5.72
CA ALA A 140 -12.11 12.86 -4.73
C ALA A 140 -12.06 12.02 -3.44
N THR A 141 -12.00 10.68 -3.56
CA THR A 141 -11.84 9.79 -2.40
C THR A 141 -10.55 10.06 -1.64
N ILE A 142 -9.44 10.33 -2.36
CA ILE A 142 -8.14 10.63 -1.75
C ILE A 142 -8.22 11.96 -0.98
N ALA A 143 -8.82 12.98 -1.56
CA ALA A 143 -9.07 14.27 -0.89
C ALA A 143 -9.92 14.11 0.38
N ALA A 144 -11.00 13.30 0.30
CA ALA A 144 -11.86 13.04 1.44
C ALA A 144 -11.11 12.30 2.58
N ILE A 145 -10.25 11.35 2.23
CA ILE A 145 -9.38 10.65 3.20
C ILE A 145 -8.41 11.65 3.84
N LYS A 146 -7.71 12.47 3.02
CA LYS A 146 -6.75 13.45 3.54
C LYS A 146 -7.39 14.47 4.49
N ALA A 147 -8.61 14.87 4.21
CA ALA A 147 -9.32 15.85 5.05
C ALA A 147 -9.60 15.36 6.49
N VAL A 148 -9.61 14.03 6.71
CA VAL A 148 -9.97 13.43 8.02
C VAL A 148 -8.83 12.72 8.71
N LEU A 149 -7.77 12.33 7.99
CA LEU A 149 -6.61 11.68 8.58
C LEU A 149 -5.56 12.70 9.05
N ARG A 150 -4.85 12.32 10.13
CA ARG A 150 -3.72 13.09 10.68
C ARG A 150 -2.37 12.59 10.16
N ILE A 151 -2.32 11.34 9.69
CA ILE A 151 -1.12 10.73 9.10
C ILE A 151 -0.93 11.20 7.66
N PRO A 152 0.30 11.12 7.12
CA PRO A 152 0.57 11.38 5.71
C PRO A 152 -0.27 10.50 4.78
N VAL A 153 -0.83 11.14 3.74
CA VAL A 153 -1.57 10.48 2.66
C VAL A 153 -0.85 10.70 1.35
N VAL A 154 -0.60 9.61 0.63
CA VAL A 154 0.11 9.59 -0.66
C VAL A 154 -0.88 9.24 -1.77
N ALA A 155 -1.03 10.11 -2.76
CA ALA A 155 -1.90 9.86 -3.91
C ALA A 155 -1.19 9.03 -4.99
N ASN A 156 -1.92 8.07 -5.56
CA ASN A 156 -1.44 7.23 -6.64
C ASN A 156 -2.50 7.08 -7.74
N GLY A 157 -2.05 6.97 -8.98
CA GLY A 157 -2.87 6.72 -10.18
C GLY A 157 -2.74 7.82 -11.22
N ASP A 158 -2.43 7.46 -12.45
CA ASP A 158 -2.34 8.32 -13.66
C ASP A 158 -1.49 9.59 -13.49
N ILE A 159 -0.47 9.54 -12.66
CA ILE A 159 0.49 10.63 -12.48
C ILE A 159 1.67 10.35 -13.42
N ASP A 160 1.73 11.08 -14.52
CA ASP A 160 2.63 10.82 -15.64
C ASP A 160 3.50 12.01 -16.04
N SER A 161 3.29 13.17 -15.40
CA SER A 161 3.97 14.41 -15.73
C SER A 161 3.98 15.38 -14.55
N PRO A 162 4.94 16.34 -14.51
CA PRO A 162 4.97 17.38 -13.50
C PRO A 162 3.69 18.25 -13.44
N PRO A 163 3.05 18.65 -14.53
CA PRO A 163 1.76 19.33 -14.49
C PRO A 163 0.68 18.49 -13.82
N LYS A 164 0.61 17.18 -14.14
CA LYS A 164 -0.35 16.27 -13.51
C LYS A 164 -0.06 16.09 -12.02
N ALA A 165 1.20 15.99 -11.63
CA ALA A 165 1.61 15.92 -10.23
C ALA A 165 1.12 17.15 -9.43
N ARG A 166 1.35 18.36 -9.95
CA ARG A 166 0.86 19.61 -9.32
C ARG A 166 -0.66 19.66 -9.23
N GLN A 167 -1.35 19.23 -10.29
CA GLN A 167 -2.83 19.15 -10.30
C GLN A 167 -3.34 18.23 -9.19
N VAL A 168 -2.76 17.04 -9.05
CA VAL A 168 -3.17 16.05 -8.05
C VAL A 168 -2.92 16.57 -6.63
N LEU A 169 -1.75 17.14 -6.35
CA LEU A 169 -1.45 17.75 -5.06
C LEU A 169 -2.45 18.87 -4.71
N ALA A 170 -2.72 19.77 -5.65
CA ALA A 170 -3.67 20.86 -5.43
C ALA A 170 -5.11 20.37 -5.22
N GLN A 171 -5.52 19.32 -5.93
CA GLN A 171 -6.87 18.76 -5.84
C GLN A 171 -7.09 17.94 -4.57
N THR A 172 -6.08 17.24 -4.08
CA THR A 172 -6.22 16.30 -2.98
C THR A 172 -5.73 16.83 -1.64
N GLY A 173 -4.82 17.80 -1.64
CA GLY A 173 -4.09 18.22 -0.45
C GLY A 173 -3.19 17.14 0.17
N CYS A 174 -2.92 16.04 -0.57
CA CYS A 174 -2.09 14.95 -0.07
C CYS A 174 -0.64 15.37 0.14
N ASP A 175 0.08 14.62 0.98
CA ASP A 175 1.44 14.94 1.42
C ASP A 175 2.51 14.46 0.44
N GLY A 176 2.14 13.53 -0.47
CA GLY A 176 3.07 12.97 -1.44
C GLY A 176 2.36 12.27 -2.60
N LEU A 177 3.17 11.87 -3.57
CA LEU A 177 2.71 11.18 -4.78
C LEU A 177 3.48 9.88 -4.96
N LEU A 178 2.78 8.83 -5.42
CA LEU A 178 3.37 7.57 -5.81
C LEU A 178 3.17 7.37 -7.31
N ILE A 179 4.28 7.31 -8.05
CA ILE A 179 4.28 7.15 -9.50
C ILE A 179 4.60 5.70 -9.82
N GLY A 180 3.75 5.05 -10.61
CA GLY A 180 3.92 3.65 -11.01
C GLY A 180 4.37 3.53 -12.47
N ARG A 181 3.45 3.17 -13.35
CA ARG A 181 3.71 2.85 -14.77
C ARG A 181 4.48 3.93 -15.54
N ALA A 182 4.24 5.20 -15.23
CA ALA A 182 4.90 6.31 -15.90
C ALA A 182 6.41 6.43 -15.59
N ALA A 183 6.88 5.77 -14.54
CA ALA A 183 8.31 5.70 -14.21
C ALA A 183 9.06 4.60 -14.98
N GLN A 184 8.34 3.64 -15.58
CA GLN A 184 8.96 2.57 -16.36
C GLN A 184 9.63 3.14 -17.60
N GLY A 185 10.96 2.94 -17.71
CA GLY A 185 11.79 3.54 -18.77
C GLY A 185 11.99 5.06 -18.66
N ARG A 186 11.53 5.69 -17.57
CA ARG A 186 11.61 7.14 -17.32
C ARG A 186 12.00 7.46 -15.87
N PRO A 187 13.13 6.98 -15.35
CA PRO A 187 13.52 7.19 -13.96
C PRO A 187 13.69 8.67 -13.60
N TRP A 188 13.94 9.54 -14.57
CA TRP A 188 14.04 10.98 -14.38
C TRP A 188 12.71 11.69 -14.08
N ILE A 189 11.57 11.00 -14.11
CA ILE A 189 10.24 11.58 -13.78
C ILE A 189 10.17 12.08 -12.33
N PHE A 190 11.07 11.63 -11.47
CA PHE A 190 11.16 12.04 -10.07
C PHE A 190 12.02 13.28 -9.81
N ARG A 191 12.54 13.92 -10.87
CA ARG A 191 13.39 15.11 -10.81
C ARG A 191 12.61 16.38 -11.07
#